data_a03977b09d0133ffdb20fb662dfa1520
#
_entry.id   a03977b09d0133ffdb20fb662dfa1520
#
_cell.length_a   1.000
_cell.length_b   1.000
_cell.length_c   1.000
_cell.angle_alpha   90.00
_cell.angle_beta   90.00
_cell.angle_gamma   90.00
#
_symmetry.space_group_name_H-M   'P 1'
#
loop_
_entity.id
_entity.type
_entity.pdbx_description
1 polymer ?
#
loop_
_entity_poly.entity_id
_entity_poly.type
_entity_poly.pdbx_seq_one_letter_code
_entity_poly.pdbx_strand_id
1 'polypeptide(L)'
;TGEKTFENNELNIAVFEGGYGSAYWDEIIKRFEDAYPGVTVNMQISPKIGDIIRPQIVAGNVPDFISMNDNDSTGLISSMVKEHALMDLSDVFEEGGIDDDTPLKDQVIDGLLDSAKCSPYGDGKIYIAPFDASPMGLVYNKTLFEENGWETPVTWDDFFELGDKAKEKGIALFTYQGIYPGYLESMLWPA
;
A
#
# COMPACT_ATOMS: atom_id res chain seq x y z
N THR A 1 -14.36 -29.05 10.56
CA THR A 1 -13.18 -28.55 9.86
C THR A 1 -12.56 -29.72 9.12
N GLY A 2 -12.90 -29.90 7.82
CA GLY A 2 -12.25 -30.87 6.95
C GLY A 2 -10.84 -30.41 6.65
N GLU A 3 -9.87 -31.32 6.65
CA GLU A 3 -8.51 -31.05 6.14
C GLU A 3 -8.66 -30.53 4.71
N LYS A 4 -8.28 -29.25 4.49
CA LYS A 4 -8.18 -28.71 3.13
C LYS A 4 -6.95 -29.36 2.48
N THR A 5 -7.16 -30.12 1.41
CA THR A 5 -6.07 -30.66 0.58
C THR A 5 -5.83 -29.72 -0.58
N PHE A 6 -4.58 -29.33 -0.79
CA PHE A 6 -4.17 -28.46 -1.89
C PHE A 6 -3.44 -29.29 -2.97
N GLU A 7 -3.64 -28.95 -4.23
CA GLU A 7 -2.91 -29.57 -5.34
C GLU A 7 -1.42 -29.18 -5.33
N ASN A 8 -1.13 -27.96 -4.85
CA ASN A 8 0.22 -27.46 -4.63
C ASN A 8 0.35 -26.97 -3.19
N ASN A 9 1.37 -27.40 -2.50
CA ASN A 9 1.68 -27.02 -1.12
C ASN A 9 2.76 -25.92 -1.03
N GLU A 10 3.20 -25.38 -2.14
CA GLU A 10 4.15 -24.25 -2.17
C GLU A 10 3.44 -23.02 -2.70
N LEU A 11 3.57 -21.90 -1.98
CA LEU A 11 3.07 -20.59 -2.35
C LEU A 11 4.25 -19.64 -2.54
N ASN A 12 4.42 -19.14 -3.76
CA ASN A 12 5.49 -18.19 -4.09
C ASN A 12 4.95 -16.76 -4.07
N ILE A 13 5.45 -15.93 -3.16
CA ILE A 13 5.00 -14.56 -3.02
C ILE A 13 6.11 -13.56 -3.34
N ALA A 14 5.74 -12.47 -3.98
CA ALA A 14 6.63 -11.36 -4.29
C ALA A 14 6.15 -10.09 -3.58
N VAL A 15 7.03 -9.49 -2.78
CA VAL A 15 6.65 -8.44 -1.84
C VAL A 15 7.56 -7.22 -1.99
N PHE A 16 6.94 -6.04 -2.05
CA PHE A 16 7.67 -4.77 -1.97
C PHE A 16 8.14 -4.52 -0.54
N GLU A 17 9.44 -4.26 -0.38
CA GLU A 17 10.02 -3.83 0.87
C GLU A 17 9.99 -2.31 0.98
N GLY A 18 9.08 -1.80 1.77
CA GLY A 18 8.91 -0.38 2.04
C GLY A 18 9.34 0.03 3.45
N GLY A 19 8.85 1.19 3.89
CA GLY A 19 9.18 1.79 5.19
C GLY A 19 8.79 0.96 6.41
N TYR A 20 7.87 0.00 6.26
CA TYR A 20 7.48 -0.93 7.33
C TYR A 20 8.44 -2.10 7.53
N GLY A 21 9.44 -2.27 6.62
CA GLY A 21 10.36 -3.40 6.65
C GLY A 21 9.70 -4.73 6.30
N SER A 22 10.33 -5.84 6.71
CA SER A 22 9.90 -7.22 6.37
C SER A 22 9.32 -8.03 7.53
N ALA A 23 9.58 -7.61 8.77
CA ALA A 23 9.28 -8.43 9.95
C ALA A 23 7.80 -8.82 10.11
N TYR A 24 6.87 -7.96 9.67
CA TYR A 24 5.45 -8.28 9.71
C TYR A 24 5.06 -9.38 8.69
N TRP A 25 5.78 -9.48 7.57
CA TRP A 25 5.57 -10.55 6.60
C TRP A 25 5.98 -11.91 7.16
N ASP A 26 7.07 -11.97 7.94
CA ASP A 26 7.50 -13.21 8.60
C ASP A 26 6.40 -13.73 9.56
N GLU A 27 5.74 -12.80 10.29
CA GLU A 27 4.62 -13.16 11.16
C GLU A 27 3.37 -13.59 10.38
N ILE A 28 3.04 -12.89 9.29
CA ILE A 28 1.91 -13.25 8.41
C ILE A 28 2.13 -14.66 7.83
N ILE A 29 3.32 -14.93 7.29
CA ILE A 29 3.68 -16.22 6.72
C ILE A 29 3.56 -17.32 7.77
N LYS A 30 4.16 -17.09 8.95
CA LYS A 30 4.09 -18.04 10.05
C LYS A 30 2.65 -18.39 10.43
N ARG A 31 1.78 -17.37 10.59
CA ARG A 31 0.36 -17.57 10.93
C ARG A 31 -0.38 -18.33 9.82
N PHE A 32 -0.06 -18.04 8.56
CA PHE A 32 -0.64 -18.76 7.43
C PHE A 32 -0.23 -20.22 7.42
N GLU A 33 1.05 -20.53 7.58
CA GLU A 33 1.56 -21.91 7.63
C GLU A 33 1.04 -22.69 8.87
N ASP A 34 0.88 -22.01 10.02
CA ASP A 34 0.25 -22.59 11.21
C ASP A 34 -1.24 -22.92 10.97
N ALA A 35 -1.96 -22.10 10.21
CA ALA A 35 -3.37 -22.31 9.88
C ALA A 35 -3.58 -23.37 8.78
N TYR A 36 -2.57 -23.57 7.91
CA TYR A 36 -2.60 -24.53 6.80
C TYR A 36 -1.40 -25.45 6.85
N PRO A 37 -1.37 -26.45 7.76
CA PRO A 37 -0.25 -27.37 7.94
C PRO A 37 0.12 -28.09 6.63
N GLY A 38 1.41 -28.08 6.31
CA GLY A 38 1.94 -28.70 5.09
C GLY A 38 2.08 -27.74 3.91
N VAL A 39 1.59 -26.49 4.02
CA VAL A 39 1.89 -25.43 3.07
C VAL A 39 3.20 -24.75 3.45
N THR A 40 4.00 -24.39 2.45
CA THR A 40 5.24 -23.60 2.59
C THR A 40 5.13 -22.33 1.77
N VAL A 41 5.44 -21.18 2.36
CA VAL A 41 5.45 -19.90 1.67
C VAL A 41 6.88 -19.47 1.36
N ASN A 42 7.19 -19.32 0.08
CA ASN A 42 8.47 -18.82 -0.40
C ASN A 42 8.36 -17.34 -0.74
N MET A 43 8.97 -16.46 0.05
CA MET A 43 8.89 -15.02 -0.15
C MET A 43 10.12 -14.46 -0.85
N GLN A 44 9.90 -13.71 -1.95
CA GLN A 44 10.87 -12.78 -2.53
C GLN A 44 10.51 -11.37 -2.09
N ILE A 45 11.41 -10.68 -1.40
CA ILE A 45 11.18 -9.32 -0.92
C ILE A 45 12.29 -8.37 -1.37
N SER A 46 11.93 -7.21 -1.89
CA SER A 46 12.90 -6.20 -2.35
C SER A 46 12.22 -4.84 -2.55
N PRO A 47 12.93 -3.71 -2.33
CA PRO A 47 12.47 -2.39 -2.75
C PRO A 47 12.29 -2.25 -4.27
N LYS A 48 12.85 -3.17 -5.05
CA LYS A 48 12.75 -3.24 -6.53
C LYS A 48 12.11 -4.53 -7.01
N ILE A 49 11.16 -5.05 -6.26
CA ILE A 49 10.54 -6.34 -6.56
C ILE A 49 9.95 -6.41 -7.98
N GLY A 50 9.35 -5.33 -8.48
CA GLY A 50 8.79 -5.28 -9.81
C GLY A 50 9.83 -5.53 -10.93
N ASP A 51 11.05 -5.03 -10.78
CA ASP A 51 12.16 -5.30 -11.73
C ASP A 51 12.61 -6.76 -11.68
N ILE A 52 12.55 -7.37 -10.49
CA ILE A 52 12.96 -8.77 -10.26
C ILE A 52 11.95 -9.74 -10.87
N ILE A 53 10.65 -9.53 -10.62
CA ILE A 53 9.61 -10.47 -11.07
C ILE A 53 9.16 -10.27 -12.50
N ARG A 54 9.33 -9.08 -13.10
CA ARG A 54 8.95 -8.85 -14.49
C ARG A 54 9.53 -9.88 -15.47
N PRO A 55 10.85 -10.17 -15.50
CA PRO A 55 11.40 -11.21 -16.37
C PRO A 55 10.91 -12.62 -16.02
N GLN A 56 10.59 -12.88 -14.74
CA GLN A 56 10.02 -14.17 -14.32
C GLN A 56 8.61 -14.33 -14.91
N ILE A 57 7.77 -13.31 -14.82
CA ILE A 57 6.41 -13.29 -15.41
C ILE A 57 6.47 -13.52 -16.93
N VAL A 58 7.37 -12.82 -17.63
CA VAL A 58 7.57 -12.99 -19.08
C VAL A 58 7.99 -14.42 -19.42
N ALA A 59 8.77 -15.06 -18.56
CA ALA A 59 9.19 -16.46 -18.72
C ALA A 59 8.11 -17.49 -18.32
N GLY A 60 6.93 -17.03 -17.86
CA GLY A 60 5.84 -17.90 -17.40
C GLY A 60 5.94 -18.33 -15.93
N ASN A 61 6.92 -17.82 -15.19
CA ASN A 61 7.09 -18.08 -13.75
C ASN A 61 6.43 -16.96 -12.96
N VAL A 62 5.11 -16.98 -12.88
CA VAL A 62 4.32 -15.95 -12.19
C VAL A 62 4.26 -16.27 -10.69
N PRO A 63 4.56 -15.32 -9.78
CA PRO A 63 4.28 -15.51 -8.37
C PRO A 63 2.78 -15.70 -8.13
N ASP A 64 2.43 -16.52 -7.13
CA ASP A 64 1.04 -16.78 -6.75
C ASP A 64 0.39 -15.55 -6.09
N PHE A 65 1.20 -14.73 -5.42
CA PHE A 65 0.76 -13.49 -4.78
C PHE A 65 1.80 -12.38 -4.99
N ILE A 66 1.33 -11.19 -5.32
CA ILE A 66 2.19 -10.02 -5.53
C ILE A 66 1.67 -8.87 -4.66
N SER A 67 2.52 -8.40 -3.72
CA SER A 67 2.26 -7.19 -2.93
C SER A 67 3.18 -6.06 -3.38
N MET A 68 2.61 -5.01 -3.90
CA MET A 68 3.35 -3.85 -4.40
C MET A 68 2.75 -2.55 -3.89
N ASN A 69 3.57 -1.51 -3.89
CA ASN A 69 3.13 -0.19 -3.50
C ASN A 69 2.45 0.51 -4.70
N ASP A 70 1.50 1.40 -4.43
CA ASP A 70 0.76 2.21 -5.40
C ASP A 70 1.66 3.00 -6.38
N ASN A 71 2.82 3.45 -5.88
CA ASN A 71 3.79 4.25 -6.62
C ASN A 71 4.88 3.36 -7.24
N ASP A 72 4.52 2.16 -7.70
CA ASP A 72 5.46 1.27 -8.38
C ASP A 72 6.12 1.96 -9.57
N SER A 73 7.38 2.37 -9.36
CA SER A 73 8.19 3.05 -10.39
C SER A 73 8.56 2.13 -11.57
N THR A 74 8.37 0.81 -11.42
CA THR A 74 8.64 -0.15 -12.48
C THR A 74 7.51 -0.19 -13.52
N GLY A 75 6.31 0.32 -13.17
CA GLY A 75 5.13 0.27 -14.02
C GLY A 75 4.57 -1.15 -14.24
N LEU A 76 4.93 -2.11 -13.39
CA LEU A 76 4.49 -3.49 -13.52
C LEU A 76 2.97 -3.61 -13.35
N ILE A 77 2.42 -3.03 -12.26
CA ILE A 77 0.97 -3.04 -12.00
C ILE A 77 0.20 -2.43 -13.17
N SER A 78 0.64 -1.25 -13.65
CA SER A 78 0.00 -0.58 -14.78
C SER A 78 0.01 -1.43 -16.06
N SER A 79 1.08 -2.19 -16.30
CA SER A 79 1.16 -3.13 -17.42
C SER A 79 0.18 -4.29 -17.24
N MET A 80 0.14 -4.89 -16.05
CA MET A 80 -0.78 -6.01 -15.75
C MET A 80 -2.25 -5.58 -15.86
N VAL A 81 -2.61 -4.39 -15.38
CA VAL A 81 -3.96 -3.83 -15.57
C VAL A 81 -4.27 -3.66 -17.07
N LYS A 82 -3.37 -3.05 -17.82
CA LYS A 82 -3.56 -2.82 -19.25
C LYS A 82 -3.73 -4.11 -20.07
N GLU A 83 -3.05 -5.16 -19.65
CA GLU A 83 -3.07 -6.48 -20.33
C GLU A 83 -4.19 -7.40 -19.78
N HIS A 84 -5.01 -6.92 -18.85
CA HIS A 84 -6.04 -7.73 -18.18
C HIS A 84 -5.48 -9.02 -17.54
N ALA A 85 -4.28 -8.91 -16.95
CA ALA A 85 -3.55 -10.04 -16.37
C ALA A 85 -3.83 -10.27 -14.87
N LEU A 86 -4.75 -9.48 -14.28
CA LEU A 86 -5.12 -9.61 -12.87
C LEU A 86 -6.28 -10.59 -12.69
N MET A 87 -6.21 -11.38 -11.62
CA MET A 87 -7.29 -12.30 -11.23
C MET A 87 -8.44 -11.53 -10.58
N ASP A 88 -9.67 -11.93 -10.84
CA ASP A 88 -10.85 -11.47 -10.12
C ASP A 88 -10.81 -12.00 -8.67
N LEU A 89 -10.79 -11.12 -7.70
CA LEU A 89 -10.73 -11.41 -6.27
C LEU A 89 -12.09 -11.24 -5.57
N SER A 90 -13.16 -10.96 -6.31
CA SER A 90 -14.47 -10.62 -5.72
C SER A 90 -14.96 -11.71 -4.77
N ASP A 91 -14.84 -12.97 -5.16
CA ASP A 91 -15.26 -14.11 -4.32
C ASP A 91 -14.44 -14.22 -3.03
N VAL A 92 -13.14 -13.85 -3.07
CA VAL A 92 -12.26 -13.85 -1.89
C VAL A 92 -12.74 -12.82 -0.86
N PHE A 93 -13.26 -11.68 -1.32
CA PHE A 93 -13.77 -10.63 -0.44
C PHE A 93 -15.11 -10.95 0.19
N GLU A 94 -15.84 -11.98 -0.31
CA GLU A 94 -17.05 -12.50 0.34
C GLU A 94 -16.71 -13.50 1.48
N GLU A 95 -15.47 -13.96 1.58
CA GLU A 95 -15.04 -14.89 2.62
C GLU A 95 -14.44 -14.16 3.82
N GLY A 96 -14.47 -14.80 5.00
CA GLY A 96 -13.79 -14.33 6.21
C GLY A 96 -12.30 -14.64 6.20
N GLY A 97 -11.58 -13.98 7.10
CA GLY A 97 -10.15 -14.21 7.32
C GLY A 97 -9.84 -15.42 8.22
N ILE A 98 -8.55 -15.59 8.55
CA ILE A 98 -8.10 -16.65 9.46
C ILE A 98 -8.59 -16.39 10.90
N ASP A 99 -8.76 -15.13 11.27
CA ASP A 99 -9.06 -14.73 12.66
C ASP A 99 -10.54 -14.72 12.99
N ASP A 100 -11.39 -14.42 12.01
CA ASP A 100 -12.84 -14.42 12.16
C ASP A 100 -13.55 -14.67 10.83
N ASP A 101 -14.86 -14.97 10.91
CA ASP A 101 -15.69 -15.26 9.75
C ASP A 101 -16.31 -14.00 9.11
N THR A 102 -15.94 -12.79 9.56
CA THR A 102 -16.43 -11.55 8.96
C THR A 102 -15.89 -11.42 7.54
N PRO A 103 -16.75 -11.24 6.51
CA PRO A 103 -16.29 -11.06 5.14
C PRO A 103 -15.25 -9.94 5.02
N LEU A 104 -14.21 -10.17 4.24
CA LEU A 104 -13.12 -9.20 4.07
C LEU A 104 -13.63 -7.85 3.57
N LYS A 105 -14.66 -7.83 2.71
CA LYS A 105 -15.29 -6.60 2.23
C LYS A 105 -15.85 -5.72 3.36
N ASP A 106 -16.36 -6.34 4.43
CA ASP A 106 -16.94 -5.64 5.58
C ASP A 106 -15.87 -5.12 6.56
N GLN A 107 -14.61 -5.53 6.38
CA GLN A 107 -13.45 -5.07 7.16
C GLN A 107 -12.71 -3.91 6.48
N VAL A 108 -13.04 -3.61 5.23
CA VAL A 108 -12.44 -2.52 4.44
C VAL A 108 -13.24 -1.23 4.60
N ILE A 109 -12.56 -0.09 4.59
CA ILE A 109 -13.18 1.23 4.65
C ILE A 109 -14.18 1.38 3.49
N ASP A 110 -15.39 1.88 3.80
CA ASP A 110 -16.46 2.10 2.82
C ASP A 110 -15.97 2.87 1.58
N GLY A 111 -16.32 2.38 0.40
CA GLY A 111 -15.98 2.98 -0.89
C GLY A 111 -14.56 2.72 -1.39
N LEU A 112 -13.69 2.10 -0.60
CA LEU A 112 -12.33 1.83 -1.04
C LEU A 112 -12.28 0.74 -2.12
N LEU A 113 -13.09 -0.31 -1.99
CA LEU A 113 -13.14 -1.40 -2.97
C LEU A 113 -13.75 -0.96 -4.31
N ASP A 114 -14.63 0.05 -4.31
CA ASP A 114 -15.23 0.64 -5.52
C ASP A 114 -14.29 1.63 -6.22
N SER A 115 -13.13 1.92 -5.64
CA SER A 115 -12.17 2.83 -6.23
C SER A 115 -11.61 2.30 -7.55
N ALA A 116 -11.24 3.21 -8.46
CA ALA A 116 -10.56 2.84 -9.71
C ALA A 116 -9.23 2.10 -9.50
N LYS A 117 -8.67 2.14 -8.29
CA LYS A 117 -7.48 1.36 -7.93
C LYS A 117 -7.80 -0.10 -7.69
N CYS A 118 -8.86 -0.39 -6.94
CA CYS A 118 -9.28 -1.76 -6.63
C CYS A 118 -10.08 -2.40 -7.78
N SER A 119 -10.87 -1.59 -8.51
CA SER A 119 -11.70 -2.00 -9.65
C SER A 119 -11.27 -1.27 -10.94
N PRO A 120 -10.08 -1.57 -11.50
CA PRO A 120 -9.49 -0.79 -12.58
C PRO A 120 -10.21 -0.92 -13.93
N TYR A 121 -11.08 -1.94 -14.10
CA TYR A 121 -11.78 -2.16 -15.36
C TYR A 121 -13.21 -1.58 -15.38
N GLY A 122 -13.68 -1.04 -14.27
CA GLY A 122 -15.00 -0.42 -14.18
C GLY A 122 -16.19 -1.39 -14.32
N ASP A 123 -15.96 -2.68 -14.11
CA ASP A 123 -16.95 -3.76 -14.18
C ASP A 123 -17.55 -4.13 -12.81
N GLY A 124 -17.17 -3.41 -11.76
CA GLY A 124 -17.64 -3.62 -10.39
C GLY A 124 -16.97 -4.80 -9.67
N LYS A 125 -15.91 -5.37 -10.25
CA LYS A 125 -15.16 -6.47 -9.67
C LYS A 125 -13.86 -5.99 -9.02
N ILE A 126 -13.36 -6.75 -8.05
CA ILE A 126 -12.15 -6.43 -7.30
C ILE A 126 -10.98 -7.19 -7.92
N TYR A 127 -9.94 -6.49 -8.33
CA TYR A 127 -8.73 -7.07 -8.92
C TYR A 127 -7.46 -6.75 -8.14
N ILE A 128 -7.50 -5.69 -7.34
CA ILE A 128 -6.38 -5.27 -6.49
C ILE A 128 -6.91 -5.13 -5.06
N ALA A 129 -6.38 -5.97 -4.16
CA ALA A 129 -6.71 -5.90 -2.75
C ALA A 129 -5.96 -4.71 -2.09
N PRO A 130 -6.65 -3.80 -1.38
CA PRO A 130 -5.99 -2.75 -0.63
C PRO A 130 -5.33 -3.35 0.62
N PHE A 131 -4.08 -2.95 0.89
CA PHE A 131 -3.38 -3.35 2.10
C PHE A 131 -3.53 -2.30 3.21
N ASP A 132 -3.39 -1.03 2.86
CA ASP A 132 -3.59 0.10 3.75
C ASP A 132 -4.22 1.29 3.02
N ALA A 133 -4.70 2.26 3.80
CA ALA A 133 -5.17 3.54 3.29
C ALA A 133 -4.60 4.64 4.19
N SER A 134 -3.61 5.37 3.69
CA SER A 134 -2.94 6.43 4.44
C SER A 134 -3.33 7.80 3.89
N PRO A 135 -3.96 8.68 4.70
CA PRO A 135 -4.23 10.04 4.29
C PRO A 135 -2.92 10.82 4.14
N MET A 136 -2.83 11.61 3.09
CA MET A 136 -1.75 12.56 2.90
C MET A 136 -2.07 13.87 3.63
N GLY A 137 -1.07 14.47 4.29
CA GLY A 137 -1.25 15.72 5.00
C GLY A 137 0.02 16.26 5.60
N LEU A 138 -0.07 17.48 6.14
CA LEU A 138 0.99 18.12 6.89
C LEU A 138 0.83 17.82 8.38
N VAL A 139 1.92 17.42 9.02
CA VAL A 139 2.00 17.24 10.46
C VAL A 139 2.82 18.39 11.04
N TYR A 140 2.35 19.00 12.12
CA TYR A 140 3.07 20.10 12.75
C TYR A 140 3.38 19.84 14.23
N ASN A 141 4.42 20.47 14.72
CA ASN A 141 4.76 20.43 16.13
C ASN A 141 3.88 21.43 16.90
N LYS A 142 2.87 20.92 17.59
CA LYS A 142 1.91 21.74 18.32
C LYS A 142 2.56 22.61 19.40
N THR A 143 3.51 22.08 20.17
CA THR A 143 4.24 22.82 21.20
C THR A 143 5.00 24.02 20.60
N LEU A 144 5.69 23.79 19.48
CA LEU A 144 6.40 24.86 18.77
C LEU A 144 5.47 25.98 18.31
N PHE A 145 4.28 25.63 17.84
CA PHE A 145 3.27 26.62 17.44
C PHE A 145 2.74 27.42 18.64
N GLU A 146 2.41 26.74 19.75
CA GLU A 146 1.97 27.38 20.98
C GLU A 146 3.02 28.33 21.57
N GLU A 147 4.28 27.92 21.65
CA GLU A 147 5.40 28.73 22.14
C GLU A 147 5.65 30.00 21.31
N ASN A 148 5.34 29.96 20.03
CA ASN A 148 5.52 31.08 19.11
C ASN A 148 4.26 31.88 18.82
N GLY A 149 3.11 31.47 19.35
CA GLY A 149 1.81 32.08 19.07
C GLY A 149 1.42 31.94 17.59
N TRP A 150 1.82 30.82 16.94
CA TRP A 150 1.46 30.54 15.56
C TRP A 150 0.15 29.79 15.48
N GLU A 151 -0.65 30.14 14.46
CA GLU A 151 -1.87 29.44 14.12
C GLU A 151 -1.63 28.52 12.91
N THR A 152 -2.42 27.43 12.80
CA THR A 152 -2.37 26.56 11.62
C THR A 152 -2.89 27.32 10.39
N PRO A 153 -2.14 27.36 9.29
CA PRO A 153 -2.56 28.05 8.08
C PRO A 153 -3.77 27.39 7.45
N VAL A 154 -4.70 28.19 6.94
CA VAL A 154 -5.92 27.74 6.27
C VAL A 154 -5.84 27.99 4.77
N THR A 155 -5.07 29.01 4.37
CA THR A 155 -4.84 29.36 2.97
C THR A 155 -3.36 29.27 2.61
N TRP A 156 -3.05 29.29 1.33
CA TRP A 156 -1.65 29.39 0.87
C TRP A 156 -0.97 30.68 1.31
N ASP A 157 -1.70 31.79 1.37
CA ASP A 157 -1.14 33.06 1.85
C ASP A 157 -0.77 32.95 3.34
N ASP A 158 -1.62 32.38 4.19
CA ASP A 158 -1.30 32.11 5.60
C ASP A 158 -0.08 31.21 5.72
N PHE A 159 0.04 30.20 4.85
CA PHE A 159 1.16 29.26 4.84
C PHE A 159 2.49 29.96 4.53
N PHE A 160 2.50 30.87 3.55
CA PHE A 160 3.69 31.65 3.23
C PHE A 160 4.03 32.68 4.31
N GLU A 161 3.02 33.36 4.90
CA GLU A 161 3.23 34.27 6.04
C GLU A 161 3.83 33.52 7.24
N LEU A 162 3.35 32.30 7.53
CA LEU A 162 3.94 31.44 8.56
C LEU A 162 5.38 31.10 8.22
N GLY A 163 5.68 30.89 6.95
CA GLY A 163 7.04 30.63 6.46
C GLY A 163 8.00 31.80 6.75
N ASP A 164 7.57 33.03 6.54
CA ASP A 164 8.37 34.23 6.83
C ASP A 164 8.61 34.36 8.34
N LYS A 165 7.58 34.16 9.17
CA LYS A 165 7.70 34.17 10.64
C LYS A 165 8.65 33.06 11.15
N ALA A 166 8.59 31.87 10.57
CA ALA A 166 9.47 30.77 10.92
C ALA A 166 10.93 31.06 10.52
N LYS A 167 11.13 31.65 9.33
CA LYS A 167 12.46 32.03 8.82
C LYS A 167 13.15 33.06 9.71
N GLU A 168 12.44 34.04 10.26
CA GLU A 168 12.98 35.03 11.22
C GLU A 168 13.57 34.34 12.46
N LYS A 169 13.06 33.15 12.81
CA LYS A 169 13.55 32.35 13.94
C LYS A 169 14.56 31.26 13.52
N GLY A 170 14.97 31.23 12.25
CA GLY A 170 15.88 30.22 11.73
C GLY A 170 15.24 28.83 11.57
N ILE A 171 13.92 28.76 11.52
CA ILE A 171 13.16 27.51 11.39
C ILE A 171 12.71 27.36 9.93
N ALA A 172 12.87 26.18 9.35
CA ALA A 172 12.33 25.89 8.03
C ALA A 172 10.81 25.76 8.11
N LEU A 173 10.09 26.31 7.11
CA LEU A 173 8.63 26.26 7.02
C LEU A 173 8.13 24.83 7.07
N PHE A 174 8.75 23.93 6.33
CA PHE A 174 8.46 22.50 6.35
C PHE A 174 9.66 21.68 5.90
N THR A 175 9.61 20.39 6.17
CA THR A 175 10.56 19.40 5.69
C THR A 175 9.81 18.31 4.92
N TYR A 176 10.46 17.74 3.92
CA TYR A 176 9.92 16.62 3.14
C TYR A 176 11.04 15.64 2.78
N GLN A 177 10.65 14.45 2.36
CA GLN A 177 11.58 13.42 1.96
C GLN A 177 12.07 13.67 0.53
N GLY A 178 13.18 14.39 0.37
CA GLY A 178 13.70 14.79 -0.94
C GLY A 178 14.08 13.64 -1.87
N ILE A 179 14.33 12.45 -1.34
CA ILE A 179 14.60 11.24 -2.12
C ILE A 179 13.33 10.70 -2.81
N TYR A 180 12.14 11.13 -2.34
CA TYR A 180 10.83 10.75 -2.88
C TYR A 180 10.05 12.00 -3.27
N PRO A 181 10.30 12.60 -4.46
CA PRO A 181 9.70 13.87 -4.85
C PRO A 181 8.17 13.84 -4.93
N GLY A 182 7.54 12.69 -5.11
CA GLY A 182 6.09 12.52 -5.11
C GLY A 182 5.40 13.01 -3.82
N TYR A 183 6.11 13.03 -2.69
CA TYR A 183 5.57 13.61 -1.45
C TYR A 183 5.38 15.14 -1.54
N LEU A 184 6.21 15.83 -2.32
CA LEU A 184 6.03 17.26 -2.56
C LEU A 184 4.85 17.52 -3.52
N GLU A 185 4.72 16.69 -4.54
CA GLU A 185 3.61 16.78 -5.50
C GLU A 185 2.25 16.59 -4.82
N SER A 186 2.16 15.70 -3.84
CA SER A 186 0.92 15.42 -3.12
C SER A 186 0.40 16.62 -2.31
N MET A 187 1.23 17.60 -1.99
CA MET A 187 0.79 18.86 -1.36
C MET A 187 -0.07 19.72 -2.32
N LEU A 188 0.04 19.49 -3.62
CA LEU A 188 -0.67 20.28 -4.64
C LEU A 188 -2.01 19.63 -5.06
N TRP A 189 -2.25 18.36 -4.72
CA TRP A 189 -3.44 17.65 -5.15
C TRP A 189 -4.76 18.15 -4.56
N PRO A 190 -4.83 18.70 -3.34
CA PRO A 190 -6.07 19.21 -2.75
C PRO A 190 -6.42 20.64 -3.19
N ALA A 191 -5.59 21.29 -4.02
CA ALA A 191 -5.77 22.68 -4.41
C ALA A 191 -6.73 22.86 -5.59
#